data_02f9c6f284db8c991dec2c12eedeac34
#
_entry.id   02f9c6f284db8c991dec2c12eedeac34
#
_cell.length_a   1.000
_cell.length_b   1.000
_cell.length_c   1.000
_cell.angle_alpha   90.00
_cell.angle_beta   90.00
_cell.angle_gamma   90.00
#
_symmetry.space_group_name_H-M   'P 1'
#
loop_
_entity.id
_entity.type
_entity.pdbx_description
1 polymer ?
#
loop_
_entity_poly.entity_id
_entity_poly.type
_entity_poly.pdbx_seq_one_letter_code
_entity_poly.pdbx_strand_id
1 'polypeptide(L)'
;MRLKEGTKCILHALGFNLLLGVCTFGYFILKGNGIFTLFADFNNQQIPFNILANQAIKTGEVFWSWNIDLGSNIIGAFSFYNLGSPFFLLTLLLPAKALPYLAGWFFILKYAVAGATSCAYLQLFVKDKKYAVLGSVLYSFSGFQAANLLFYHFHDVVALFPLMLWGIEKMLVEKKRAIFAFTVFLNALLNYFFFVGEVIFLVIYFLIRFFFKSESRLKDSVQCLTEGGLGTAMSAVLLLPSVMFVLSNPSVEEKISGMGALVFDGVKYLQILRALFFPGENMSYSSCLYWGEWSSCAAYLPM
;
A
#
# COMPACT_ATOMS: atom_id res chain seq x y z
N MET A 1 -2.01 33.44 9.66
CA MET A 1 -2.35 32.93 8.32
C MET A 1 -3.55 32.01 8.44
N ARG A 2 -4.74 32.35 7.89
CA ARG A 2 -5.93 31.47 7.95
C ARG A 2 -5.75 30.31 6.97
N LEU A 3 -5.71 29.08 7.45
CA LEU A 3 -5.70 27.89 6.61
C LEU A 3 -6.96 27.84 5.74
N LYS A 4 -6.81 27.41 4.48
CA LYS A 4 -7.96 27.18 3.59
C LYS A 4 -8.86 26.08 4.19
N GLU A 5 -10.17 26.17 4.00
CA GLU A 5 -11.14 25.19 4.58
C GLU A 5 -10.82 23.74 4.22
N GLY A 6 -10.37 23.47 3.00
CA GLY A 6 -9.95 22.14 2.59
C GLY A 6 -8.75 21.58 3.39
N THR A 7 -7.78 22.46 3.71
CA THR A 7 -6.63 22.07 4.54
C THR A 7 -7.05 21.77 5.97
N LYS A 8 -7.98 22.56 6.53
CA LYS A 8 -8.55 22.29 7.87
C LYS A 8 -9.26 20.93 7.91
N CYS A 9 -10.03 20.62 6.86
CA CYS A 9 -10.72 19.33 6.74
C CYS A 9 -9.74 18.14 6.78
N ILE A 10 -8.64 18.23 6.01
CA ILE A 10 -7.60 17.20 6.00
C ILE A 10 -6.93 17.06 7.36
N LEU A 11 -6.60 18.18 8.04
CA LEU A 11 -6.01 18.15 9.37
C LEU A 11 -6.96 17.57 10.42
N HIS A 12 -8.27 17.87 10.34
CA HIS A 12 -9.27 17.24 11.19
C HIS A 12 -9.36 15.74 10.93
N ALA A 13 -9.34 15.30 9.66
CA ALA A 13 -9.33 13.89 9.32
C ALA A 13 -8.07 13.19 9.85
N LEU A 14 -6.88 13.81 9.68
CA LEU A 14 -5.62 13.30 10.21
C LEU A 14 -5.71 13.11 11.74
N GLY A 15 -6.10 14.17 12.47
CA GLY A 15 -6.19 14.14 13.92
C GLY A 15 -7.22 13.14 14.44
N PHE A 16 -8.38 13.05 13.79
CA PHE A 16 -9.45 12.13 14.21
C PHE A 16 -9.03 10.66 13.95
N ASN A 17 -8.46 10.34 12.78
CA ASN A 17 -7.96 9.00 12.48
C ASN A 17 -6.74 8.63 13.35
N LEU A 18 -5.89 9.59 13.70
CA LEU A 18 -4.80 9.39 14.65
C LEU A 18 -5.35 9.01 16.04
N LEU A 19 -6.35 9.77 16.53
CA LEU A 19 -6.99 9.49 17.82
C LEU A 19 -7.62 8.09 17.82
N LEU A 20 -8.37 7.74 16.79
CA LEU A 20 -8.96 6.41 16.65
C LEU A 20 -7.88 5.32 16.58
N GLY A 21 -6.79 5.55 15.86
CA GLY A 21 -5.66 4.63 15.83
C GLY A 21 -5.03 4.42 17.21
N VAL A 22 -4.86 5.49 17.98
CA VAL A 22 -4.38 5.39 19.36
C VAL A 22 -5.37 4.62 20.23
N CYS A 23 -6.66 4.89 20.12
CA CYS A 23 -7.69 4.16 20.87
C CYS A 23 -7.72 2.67 20.49
N THR A 24 -7.51 2.33 19.22
CA THR A 24 -7.56 0.94 18.74
C THR A 24 -6.29 0.17 19.10
N PHE A 25 -5.12 0.74 18.85
CA PHE A 25 -3.84 0.04 18.94
C PHE A 25 -3.03 0.39 20.19
N GLY A 26 -3.30 1.54 20.82
CA GLY A 26 -2.54 2.02 21.98
C GLY A 26 -2.57 1.08 23.18
N TYR A 27 -3.71 0.43 23.42
CA TYR A 27 -3.81 -0.59 24.47
C TYR A 27 -2.82 -1.74 24.26
N PHE A 28 -2.70 -2.23 23.03
CA PHE A 28 -1.77 -3.33 22.71
C PHE A 28 -0.31 -2.92 22.84
N ILE A 29 0.02 -1.67 22.47
CA ILE A 29 1.37 -1.12 22.64
C ILE A 29 1.72 -1.02 24.13
N LEU A 30 0.80 -0.51 24.95
CA LEU A 30 1.01 -0.39 26.40
C LEU A 30 1.13 -1.77 27.07
N LYS A 31 0.27 -2.71 26.72
CA LYS A 31 0.30 -4.09 27.23
C LYS A 31 1.60 -4.81 26.83
N GLY A 32 2.17 -4.49 25.66
CA GLY A 32 3.45 -5.01 25.18
C GLY A 32 4.68 -4.26 25.71
N ASN A 33 4.57 -3.47 26.78
CA ASN A 33 5.67 -2.65 27.33
C ASN A 33 6.32 -1.75 26.27
N GLY A 34 5.51 -1.16 25.40
CA GLY A 34 5.93 -0.29 24.31
C GLY A 34 6.19 -1.02 22.99
N ILE A 35 6.23 -2.34 22.97
CA ILE A 35 6.40 -3.13 21.76
C ILE A 35 5.03 -3.57 21.26
N PHE A 36 4.73 -3.22 20.00
CA PHE A 36 3.54 -3.71 19.32
C PHE A 36 3.82 -5.04 18.66
N THR A 37 3.16 -6.09 19.12
CA THR A 37 3.30 -7.45 18.61
C THR A 37 1.95 -7.96 18.12
N LEU A 38 1.98 -8.66 17.02
CA LEU A 38 0.89 -9.48 16.52
C LEU A 38 1.37 -10.94 16.51
N PHE A 39 0.97 -11.71 15.52
CA PHE A 39 1.39 -13.10 15.34
C PHE A 39 1.94 -13.32 13.93
N ALA A 40 2.44 -14.52 13.66
CA ALA A 40 2.95 -14.96 12.36
C ALA A 40 3.88 -13.94 11.69
N ASP A 41 3.63 -13.58 10.45
CA ASP A 41 4.50 -12.76 9.60
C ASP A 41 4.81 -11.38 10.17
N PHE A 42 3.91 -10.80 10.97
CA PHE A 42 4.19 -9.49 11.57
C PHE A 42 5.44 -9.54 12.44
N ASN A 43 5.51 -10.50 13.37
CA ASN A 43 6.63 -10.60 14.29
C ASN A 43 7.86 -11.28 13.65
N ASN A 44 7.63 -12.31 12.84
CA ASN A 44 8.70 -13.16 12.33
C ASN A 44 9.36 -12.61 11.06
N GLN A 45 8.65 -11.73 10.32
CA GLN A 45 9.11 -11.21 9.02
C GLN A 45 9.11 -9.68 8.99
N GLN A 46 7.96 -9.02 9.24
CA GLN A 46 7.83 -7.59 9.01
C GLN A 46 8.77 -6.76 9.90
N ILE A 47 8.84 -7.05 11.19
CA ILE A 47 9.73 -6.34 12.12
C ILE A 47 11.20 -6.64 11.84
N PRO A 48 11.66 -7.90 11.74
CA PRO A 48 13.04 -8.21 11.35
C PRO A 48 13.47 -7.59 10.03
N PHE A 49 12.62 -7.61 8.99
CA PHE A 49 12.95 -7.02 7.70
C PHE A 49 13.14 -5.51 7.77
N ASN A 50 12.34 -4.81 8.55
CA ASN A 50 12.54 -3.38 8.78
C ASN A 50 13.87 -3.10 9.50
N ILE A 51 14.25 -3.92 10.49
CA ILE A 51 15.52 -3.80 11.22
C ILE A 51 16.68 -4.07 10.26
N LEU A 52 16.65 -5.17 9.53
CA LEU A 52 17.72 -5.56 8.60
C LEU A 52 17.91 -4.52 7.48
N ALA A 53 16.83 -4.06 6.86
CA ALA A 53 16.90 -3.03 5.83
C ALA A 53 17.45 -1.70 6.38
N ASN A 54 17.02 -1.28 7.59
CA ASN A 54 17.55 -0.09 8.24
C ASN A 54 19.05 -0.21 8.53
N GLN A 55 19.49 -1.36 9.03
CA GLN A 55 20.91 -1.62 9.28
C GLN A 55 21.72 -1.65 7.97
N ALA A 56 21.27 -2.39 6.96
CA ALA A 56 21.94 -2.50 5.68
C ALA A 56 22.17 -1.15 5.01
N ILE A 57 21.15 -0.27 5.01
CA ILE A 57 21.30 1.08 4.45
C ILE A 57 22.31 1.90 5.25
N LYS A 58 22.30 1.81 6.58
CA LYS A 58 23.21 2.58 7.44
C LYS A 58 24.66 2.09 7.40
N THR A 59 24.89 0.81 7.16
CA THR A 59 26.24 0.24 7.01
C THR A 59 26.77 0.37 5.58
N GLY A 60 25.95 0.83 4.63
CA GLY A 60 26.32 0.95 3.22
C GLY A 60 26.21 -0.36 2.42
N GLU A 61 25.66 -1.41 3.01
CA GLU A 61 25.37 -2.69 2.33
C GLU A 61 24.09 -2.58 1.46
N VAL A 62 24.08 -1.61 0.53
CA VAL A 62 22.87 -1.28 -0.23
C VAL A 62 22.56 -2.30 -1.32
N PHE A 63 23.60 -2.89 -1.91
CA PHE A 63 23.41 -3.80 -3.06
C PHE A 63 23.44 -5.28 -2.67
N TRP A 64 24.24 -5.64 -1.69
CA TRP A 64 24.42 -7.03 -1.25
C TRP A 64 24.63 -7.12 0.25
N SER A 65 24.00 -8.08 0.92
CA SER A 65 24.25 -8.38 2.32
C SER A 65 24.28 -9.88 2.56
N TRP A 66 25.26 -10.31 3.36
CA TRP A 66 25.38 -11.68 3.85
C TRP A 66 24.43 -11.98 5.01
N ASN A 67 23.76 -10.96 5.55
CA ASN A 67 22.81 -11.11 6.65
C ASN A 67 21.40 -11.52 6.17
N ILE A 68 21.21 -11.74 4.85
CA ILE A 68 19.95 -12.17 4.25
C ILE A 68 20.19 -13.53 3.61
N ASP A 69 19.58 -14.57 4.19
CA ASP A 69 19.80 -15.97 3.79
C ASP A 69 21.30 -16.33 3.67
N LEU A 70 21.71 -16.82 2.53
CA LEU A 70 23.10 -17.13 2.17
C LEU A 70 23.80 -15.98 1.42
N GLY A 71 23.28 -14.80 1.52
CA GLY A 71 23.67 -13.60 0.77
C GLY A 71 22.66 -13.26 -0.32
N SER A 72 22.15 -12.04 -0.30
CA SER A 72 21.16 -11.59 -1.27
C SER A 72 21.27 -10.10 -1.59
N ASN A 73 20.68 -9.72 -2.72
CA ASN A 73 20.52 -8.34 -3.12
C ASN A 73 19.48 -7.64 -2.25
N ILE A 74 19.86 -6.56 -1.57
CA ILE A 74 19.00 -5.80 -0.65
C ILE A 74 17.79 -5.23 -1.38
N ILE A 75 17.98 -4.68 -2.59
CA ILE A 75 16.87 -4.08 -3.35
C ILE A 75 15.87 -5.16 -3.73
N GLY A 76 16.33 -6.30 -4.24
CA GLY A 76 15.45 -7.42 -4.58
C GLY A 76 14.69 -7.97 -3.37
N ALA A 77 15.37 -8.14 -2.24
CA ALA A 77 14.79 -8.72 -1.04
C ALA A 77 13.77 -7.79 -0.36
N PHE A 78 14.03 -6.46 -0.31
CA PHE A 78 13.23 -5.54 0.52
C PHE A 78 12.41 -4.51 -0.25
N SER A 79 12.54 -4.39 -1.58
CA SER A 79 11.71 -3.45 -2.36
C SER A 79 10.22 -3.74 -2.27
N PHE A 80 9.84 -5.01 -2.18
CA PHE A 80 8.44 -5.41 -1.95
C PHE A 80 7.92 -4.96 -0.57
N TYR A 81 8.79 -4.90 0.44
CA TYR A 81 8.38 -4.72 1.83
C TYR A 81 8.45 -3.26 2.30
N ASN A 82 9.57 -2.57 2.06
CA ASN A 82 9.78 -1.31 2.77
C ASN A 82 10.63 -0.24 2.06
N LEU A 83 11.54 -0.58 1.13
CA LEU A 83 12.52 0.37 0.62
C LEU A 83 11.92 1.63 0.00
N GLY A 84 10.78 1.52 -0.68
CA GLY A 84 10.06 2.66 -1.27
C GLY A 84 9.12 3.37 -0.31
N SER A 85 8.95 2.88 0.92
CA SER A 85 8.01 3.43 1.88
C SER A 85 8.52 4.72 2.53
N PRO A 86 7.78 5.84 2.48
CA PRO A 86 8.14 7.04 3.21
C PRO A 86 8.13 6.83 4.73
N PHE A 87 7.31 5.93 5.24
CA PHE A 87 7.30 5.58 6.67
C PHE A 87 8.56 4.83 7.06
N PHE A 88 9.05 3.95 6.21
CA PHE A 88 10.35 3.28 6.43
C PHE A 88 11.51 4.29 6.34
N LEU A 89 11.50 5.21 5.38
CA LEU A 89 12.54 6.24 5.26
C LEU A 89 12.65 7.09 6.54
N LEU A 90 11.54 7.39 7.22
CA LEU A 90 11.57 8.06 8.51
C LEU A 90 12.29 7.24 9.58
N THR A 91 12.24 5.92 9.51
CA THR A 91 12.96 5.05 10.47
C THR A 91 14.48 5.13 10.32
N LEU A 92 15.00 5.55 9.17
CA LEU A 92 16.44 5.72 8.97
C LEU A 92 17.05 6.82 9.86
N LEU A 93 16.22 7.75 10.32
CA LEU A 93 16.66 8.78 11.30
C LEU A 93 16.86 8.22 12.71
N LEU A 94 16.43 6.99 12.96
CA LEU A 94 16.36 6.38 14.28
C LEU A 94 17.25 5.12 14.34
N PRO A 95 17.78 4.76 15.52
CA PRO A 95 18.57 3.53 15.65
C PRO A 95 17.70 2.30 15.38
N ALA A 96 18.24 1.29 14.70
CA ALA A 96 17.52 0.07 14.36
C ALA A 96 16.90 -0.64 15.59
N LYS A 97 17.57 -0.56 16.76
CA LYS A 97 17.06 -1.10 18.03
C LYS A 97 15.76 -0.46 18.51
N ALA A 98 15.42 0.75 18.04
CA ALA A 98 14.17 1.42 18.41
C ALA A 98 12.97 0.95 17.55
N LEU A 99 13.20 0.29 16.40
CA LEU A 99 12.13 -0.06 15.47
C LEU A 99 11.02 -0.93 16.08
N PRO A 100 11.29 -1.95 16.91
CA PRO A 100 10.23 -2.72 17.55
C PRO A 100 9.27 -1.87 18.39
N TYR A 101 9.79 -0.84 19.08
CA TYR A 101 8.99 0.10 19.88
C TYR A 101 8.23 1.11 19.04
N LEU A 102 8.75 1.43 17.86
CA LEU A 102 8.17 2.41 16.96
C LEU A 102 7.16 1.80 15.98
N ALA A 103 7.23 0.49 15.74
CA ALA A 103 6.39 -0.19 14.75
C ALA A 103 4.90 0.08 14.97
N GLY A 104 4.40 -0.01 16.19
CA GLY A 104 3.01 0.29 16.51
C GLY A 104 2.62 1.75 16.28
N TRP A 105 3.51 2.69 16.59
CA TRP A 105 3.28 4.12 16.37
C TRP A 105 3.28 4.47 14.87
N PHE A 106 4.21 3.90 14.11
CA PHE A 106 4.17 4.04 12.64
C PHE A 106 2.93 3.37 12.04
N PHE A 107 2.46 2.27 12.63
CA PHE A 107 1.23 1.64 12.23
C PHE A 107 0.03 2.60 12.39
N ILE A 108 -0.10 3.22 13.57
CA ILE A 108 -1.10 4.26 13.84
C ILE A 108 -0.96 5.44 12.87
N LEU A 109 0.28 5.88 12.59
CA LEU A 109 0.55 6.95 11.64
C LEU A 109 0.07 6.60 10.22
N LYS A 110 0.24 5.36 9.76
CA LYS A 110 -0.26 4.91 8.46
C LYS A 110 -1.78 5.04 8.36
N TYR A 111 -2.52 4.64 9.40
CA TYR A 111 -3.98 4.84 9.49
C TYR A 111 -4.37 6.32 9.45
N ALA A 112 -3.65 7.15 10.17
CA ALA A 112 -3.90 8.59 10.19
C ALA A 112 -3.63 9.22 8.81
N VAL A 113 -2.55 8.83 8.14
CA VAL A 113 -2.22 9.29 6.78
C VAL A 113 -3.25 8.77 5.77
N ALA A 114 -3.68 7.50 5.87
CA ALA A 114 -4.76 6.95 5.04
C ALA A 114 -6.05 7.79 5.16
N GLY A 115 -6.40 8.20 6.39
CA GLY A 115 -7.51 9.11 6.64
C GLY A 115 -7.31 10.49 6.02
N ALA A 116 -6.12 11.06 6.12
CA ALA A 116 -5.84 12.38 5.56
C ALA A 116 -5.86 12.37 4.01
N THR A 117 -5.26 11.38 3.38
CA THR A 117 -5.20 11.25 1.92
C THR A 117 -6.56 10.94 1.31
N SER A 118 -7.32 10.04 1.92
CA SER A 118 -8.69 9.73 1.48
C SER A 118 -9.63 10.93 1.68
N CYS A 119 -9.48 11.70 2.77
CA CYS A 119 -10.22 12.95 2.97
C CYS A 119 -9.85 13.98 1.87
N ALA A 120 -8.58 14.09 1.50
CA ALA A 120 -8.14 14.99 0.42
C ALA A 120 -8.82 14.64 -0.92
N TYR A 121 -9.01 13.36 -1.20
CA TYR A 121 -9.71 12.89 -2.38
C TYR A 121 -11.24 13.09 -2.25
N LEU A 122 -11.85 12.60 -1.17
CA LEU A 122 -13.30 12.62 -0.98
C LEU A 122 -13.90 14.02 -0.96
N GLN A 123 -13.18 15.01 -0.38
CA GLN A 123 -13.66 16.40 -0.35
C GLN A 123 -13.85 17.05 -1.73
N LEU A 124 -13.36 16.41 -2.82
CA LEU A 124 -13.60 16.87 -4.19
C LEU A 124 -15.04 16.58 -4.66
N PHE A 125 -15.72 15.61 -4.04
CA PHE A 125 -17.02 15.11 -4.46
C PHE A 125 -18.15 15.49 -3.52
N VAL A 126 -17.86 15.72 -2.23
CA VAL A 126 -18.88 16.00 -1.22
C VAL A 126 -18.98 17.51 -0.95
N LYS A 127 -20.22 17.99 -0.81
CA LYS A 127 -20.50 19.42 -0.50
C LYS A 127 -20.12 19.75 0.95
N ASP A 128 -20.60 18.95 1.90
CA ASP A 128 -20.28 19.14 3.31
C ASP A 128 -19.02 18.33 3.69
N LYS A 129 -18.01 19.04 4.17
CA LYS A 129 -16.71 18.50 4.53
C LYS A 129 -16.75 17.46 5.66
N LYS A 130 -17.81 17.46 6.49
CA LYS A 130 -18.00 16.43 7.52
C LYS A 130 -18.11 15.03 6.93
N TYR A 131 -18.79 14.90 5.79
CA TYR A 131 -18.90 13.60 5.11
C TYR A 131 -17.57 13.13 4.50
N ALA A 132 -16.69 14.04 4.12
CA ALA A 132 -15.33 13.67 3.70
C ALA A 132 -14.52 13.10 4.88
N VAL A 133 -14.66 13.68 6.08
CA VAL A 133 -14.02 13.14 7.30
C VAL A 133 -14.62 11.79 7.67
N LEU A 134 -15.94 11.64 7.65
CA LEU A 134 -16.58 10.35 7.92
C LEU A 134 -16.13 9.27 6.93
N GLY A 135 -16.14 9.59 5.62
CA GLY A 135 -15.66 8.68 4.58
C GLY A 135 -14.19 8.31 4.75
N SER A 136 -13.37 9.24 5.25
CA SER A 136 -11.96 8.96 5.53
C SER A 136 -11.76 7.94 6.66
N VAL A 137 -12.62 7.96 7.67
CA VAL A 137 -12.59 6.96 8.75
C VAL A 137 -13.01 5.59 8.22
N LEU A 138 -14.09 5.52 7.44
CA LEU A 138 -14.54 4.28 6.83
C LEU A 138 -13.49 3.66 5.90
N TYR A 139 -12.70 4.49 5.21
CA TYR A 139 -11.60 4.04 4.37
C TYR A 139 -10.41 3.54 5.21
N SER A 140 -9.92 4.35 6.15
CA SER A 140 -8.71 4.02 6.92
C SER A 140 -8.93 2.87 7.91
N PHE A 141 -10.16 2.66 8.41
CA PHE A 141 -10.53 1.51 9.24
C PHE A 141 -11.38 0.48 8.48
N SER A 142 -11.10 0.32 7.17
CA SER A 142 -11.80 -0.64 6.32
C SER A 142 -11.50 -2.08 6.68
N GLY A 143 -12.37 -2.99 6.22
CA GLY A 143 -12.18 -4.43 6.37
C GLY A 143 -10.87 -4.94 5.77
N PHE A 144 -10.39 -4.34 4.66
CA PHE A 144 -9.09 -4.66 4.09
C PHE A 144 -7.94 -4.39 5.07
N GLN A 145 -7.95 -3.22 5.71
CA GLN A 145 -6.94 -2.85 6.72
C GLN A 145 -6.98 -3.82 7.92
N ALA A 146 -8.18 -4.17 8.40
CA ALA A 146 -8.35 -5.10 9.51
C ALA A 146 -7.93 -6.54 9.16
N ALA A 147 -8.23 -7.02 7.96
CA ALA A 147 -7.87 -8.36 7.52
C ALA A 147 -6.35 -8.52 7.26
N ASN A 148 -5.66 -7.43 6.92
CA ASN A 148 -4.24 -7.44 6.54
C ASN A 148 -3.31 -6.90 7.63
N LEU A 149 -3.70 -6.93 8.90
CA LEU A 149 -2.87 -6.44 10.03
C LEU A 149 -1.47 -7.07 10.07
N LEU A 150 -1.33 -8.30 9.61
CA LEU A 150 -0.05 -9.03 9.60
C LEU A 150 0.95 -8.48 8.58
N PHE A 151 0.46 -7.83 7.53
CA PHE A 151 1.26 -7.32 6.42
C PHE A 151 1.50 -5.82 6.56
N TYR A 152 2.47 -5.47 7.37
CA TYR A 152 2.79 -4.09 7.75
C TYR A 152 2.95 -3.13 6.55
N HIS A 153 3.53 -3.60 5.45
CA HIS A 153 3.77 -2.82 4.23
C HIS A 153 2.50 -2.59 3.38
N PHE A 154 1.45 -3.42 3.52
CA PHE A 154 0.19 -3.20 2.78
C PHE A 154 -0.50 -1.90 3.21
N HIS A 155 -0.32 -1.52 4.46
CA HIS A 155 -0.89 -0.27 5.00
C HIS A 155 -0.24 0.99 4.40
N ASP A 156 0.97 0.90 3.84
CA ASP A 156 1.62 2.00 3.12
C ASP A 156 0.87 2.30 1.81
N VAL A 157 0.50 1.24 1.10
CA VAL A 157 -0.29 1.33 -0.14
C VAL A 157 -1.65 1.97 0.15
N VAL A 158 -2.37 1.46 1.15
CA VAL A 158 -3.66 2.04 1.56
C VAL A 158 -3.51 3.51 1.97
N ALA A 159 -2.41 3.87 2.64
CA ALA A 159 -2.16 5.24 3.07
C ALA A 159 -1.94 6.21 1.90
N LEU A 160 -1.35 5.77 0.79
CA LEU A 160 -0.94 6.67 -0.30
C LEU A 160 -1.75 6.53 -1.60
N PHE A 161 -2.45 5.41 -1.80
CA PHE A 161 -3.30 5.21 -2.98
C PHE A 161 -4.33 6.34 -3.22
N PRO A 162 -5.04 6.88 -2.20
CA PRO A 162 -5.96 7.99 -2.43
C PRO A 162 -5.30 9.26 -2.98
N LEU A 163 -3.99 9.47 -2.75
CA LEU A 163 -3.27 10.59 -3.38
C LEU A 163 -3.17 10.43 -4.89
N MET A 164 -3.06 9.20 -5.39
CA MET A 164 -3.02 8.95 -6.83
C MET A 164 -4.36 9.27 -7.47
N LEU A 165 -5.47 8.93 -6.81
CA LEU A 165 -6.82 9.31 -7.23
C LEU A 165 -7.05 10.82 -7.13
N TRP A 166 -6.55 11.46 -6.10
CA TRP A 166 -6.57 12.91 -5.96
C TRP A 166 -5.73 13.59 -7.05
N GLY A 167 -4.56 13.06 -7.37
CA GLY A 167 -3.67 13.56 -8.41
C GLY A 167 -4.31 13.54 -9.80
N ILE A 168 -4.94 12.42 -10.18
CA ILE A 168 -5.64 12.32 -11.48
C ILE A 168 -6.84 13.28 -11.56
N GLU A 169 -7.60 13.47 -10.48
CA GLU A 169 -8.69 14.46 -10.44
C GLU A 169 -8.17 15.91 -10.58
N LYS A 170 -7.06 16.23 -9.92
CA LYS A 170 -6.40 17.54 -10.07
C LYS A 170 -5.91 17.79 -11.48
N MET A 171 -5.39 16.77 -12.13
CA MET A 171 -5.00 16.85 -13.54
C MET A 171 -6.21 17.03 -14.46
N LEU A 172 -7.26 16.23 -14.30
CA LEU A 172 -8.44 16.25 -15.18
C LEU A 172 -9.29 17.51 -15.00
N VAL A 173 -9.53 17.96 -13.76
CA VAL A 173 -10.45 19.04 -13.45
C VAL A 173 -9.74 20.39 -13.38
N GLU A 174 -8.63 20.48 -12.65
CA GLU A 174 -7.89 21.72 -12.43
C GLU A 174 -6.76 21.96 -13.46
N LYS A 175 -6.56 21.02 -14.39
CA LYS A 175 -5.49 21.03 -15.42
C LYS A 175 -4.08 21.27 -14.82
N LYS A 176 -3.87 20.85 -13.56
CA LYS A 176 -2.57 20.93 -12.89
C LYS A 176 -1.65 19.86 -13.43
N ARG A 177 -0.47 20.28 -13.89
CA ARG A 177 0.56 19.37 -14.42
C ARG A 177 1.48 18.86 -13.33
N ALA A 178 2.11 17.73 -13.58
CA ALA A 178 3.11 17.06 -12.74
C ALA A 178 2.59 16.50 -11.39
N ILE A 179 1.40 16.89 -10.91
CA ILE A 179 0.86 16.37 -9.65
C ILE A 179 0.54 14.89 -9.78
N PHE A 180 -0.09 14.50 -10.89
CA PHE A 180 -0.41 13.09 -11.13
C PHE A 180 0.86 12.26 -11.30
N ALA A 181 1.83 12.74 -12.07
CA ALA A 181 3.13 12.06 -12.20
C ALA A 181 3.81 11.82 -10.86
N PHE A 182 3.81 12.83 -9.96
CA PHE A 182 4.39 12.70 -8.63
C PHE A 182 3.65 11.68 -7.76
N THR A 183 2.31 11.65 -7.82
CA THR A 183 1.54 10.68 -7.04
C THR A 183 1.66 9.26 -7.58
N VAL A 184 1.78 9.08 -8.90
CA VAL A 184 2.11 7.79 -9.53
C VAL A 184 3.51 7.34 -9.11
N PHE A 185 4.51 8.23 -9.17
CA PHE A 185 5.86 7.94 -8.70
C PHE A 185 5.89 7.41 -7.26
N LEU A 186 5.19 8.08 -6.34
CA LEU A 186 5.12 7.65 -4.95
C LEU A 186 4.54 6.24 -4.80
N ASN A 187 3.40 5.96 -5.47
CA ASN A 187 2.76 4.66 -5.36
C ASN A 187 3.57 3.55 -6.04
N ALA A 188 4.18 3.82 -7.18
CA ALA A 188 5.06 2.88 -7.87
C ALA A 188 6.30 2.49 -7.05
N LEU A 189 6.83 3.41 -6.21
CA LEU A 189 7.93 3.10 -5.28
C LEU A 189 7.52 2.20 -4.13
N LEU A 190 6.26 2.31 -3.64
CA LEU A 190 5.83 1.61 -2.43
C LEU A 190 5.89 0.10 -2.59
N ASN A 191 5.25 -0.40 -3.64
CA ASN A 191 5.12 -1.83 -3.84
C ASN A 191 4.73 -2.13 -5.29
N TYR A 192 5.62 -2.76 -6.03
CA TYR A 192 5.43 -3.07 -7.45
C TYR A 192 4.24 -4.00 -7.71
N PHE A 193 3.91 -4.89 -6.78
CA PHE A 193 2.80 -5.83 -6.92
C PHE A 193 1.45 -5.10 -6.85
N PHE A 194 1.25 -4.27 -5.81
CA PHE A 194 0.03 -3.48 -5.69
C PHE A 194 -0.08 -2.43 -6.79
N PHE A 195 1.04 -1.87 -7.23
CA PHE A 195 1.06 -0.86 -8.29
C PHE A 195 0.43 -1.35 -9.59
N VAL A 196 0.60 -2.63 -9.94
CA VAL A 196 -0.09 -3.23 -11.10
C VAL A 196 -1.61 -3.17 -10.92
N GLY A 197 -2.12 -3.55 -9.76
CA GLY A 197 -3.55 -3.45 -9.44
C GLY A 197 -4.07 -2.01 -9.43
N GLU A 198 -3.28 -1.08 -8.89
CA GLU A 198 -3.59 0.35 -8.88
C GLU A 198 -3.67 0.93 -10.30
N VAL A 199 -2.77 0.53 -11.20
CA VAL A 199 -2.80 0.94 -12.61
C VAL A 199 -4.05 0.43 -13.30
N ILE A 200 -4.41 -0.84 -13.09
CA ILE A 200 -5.66 -1.41 -13.63
C ILE A 200 -6.87 -0.62 -13.12
N PHE A 201 -6.92 -0.34 -11.82
CA PHE A 201 -7.97 0.48 -11.21
C PHE A 201 -8.01 1.89 -11.82
N LEU A 202 -6.86 2.54 -11.99
CA LEU A 202 -6.75 3.86 -12.59
C LEU A 202 -7.25 3.90 -14.03
N VAL A 203 -6.95 2.87 -14.83
CA VAL A 203 -7.45 2.78 -16.19
C VAL A 203 -8.98 2.73 -16.19
N ILE A 204 -9.58 1.88 -15.37
CA ILE A 204 -11.04 1.78 -15.23
C ILE A 204 -11.63 3.10 -14.74
N TYR A 205 -11.02 3.69 -13.70
CA TYR A 205 -11.42 4.98 -13.14
C TYR A 205 -11.36 6.09 -14.19
N PHE A 206 -10.24 6.18 -14.93
CA PHE A 206 -10.07 7.16 -16.00
C PHE A 206 -11.13 7.00 -17.08
N LEU A 207 -11.42 5.78 -17.53
CA LEU A 207 -12.45 5.52 -18.54
C LEU A 207 -13.83 5.99 -18.07
N ILE A 208 -14.21 5.70 -16.83
CA ILE A 208 -15.48 6.18 -16.25
C ILE A 208 -15.50 7.71 -16.23
N ARG A 209 -14.45 8.36 -15.73
CA ARG A 209 -14.37 9.83 -15.67
C ARG A 209 -14.34 10.47 -17.04
N PHE A 210 -13.63 9.86 -17.99
CA PHE A 210 -13.54 10.28 -19.37
C PHE A 210 -14.89 10.29 -20.08
N PHE A 211 -15.70 9.24 -19.94
CA PHE A 211 -17.03 9.20 -20.55
C PHE A 211 -17.97 10.26 -20.00
N PHE A 212 -17.86 10.60 -18.70
CA PHE A 212 -18.82 11.47 -18.03
C PHE A 212 -18.36 12.94 -17.91
N LYS A 213 -17.07 13.26 -18.00
CA LYS A 213 -16.56 14.61 -17.66
C LYS A 213 -15.53 15.23 -18.60
N SER A 214 -14.95 14.49 -19.56
CA SER A 214 -13.87 15.06 -20.37
C SER A 214 -14.39 15.99 -21.46
N GLU A 215 -14.00 17.26 -21.40
CA GLU A 215 -14.25 18.25 -22.46
C GLU A 215 -13.23 18.17 -23.59
N SER A 216 -11.99 17.77 -23.31
CA SER A 216 -10.87 17.67 -24.25
C SER A 216 -10.27 16.27 -24.28
N ARG A 217 -11.06 15.29 -24.71
CA ARG A 217 -10.76 13.85 -24.62
C ARG A 217 -9.34 13.48 -25.00
N LEU A 218 -8.88 13.87 -26.18
CA LEU A 218 -7.54 13.48 -26.65
C LEU A 218 -6.42 14.11 -25.79
N LYS A 219 -6.52 15.40 -25.44
CA LYS A 219 -5.52 16.08 -24.61
C LYS A 219 -5.42 15.47 -23.23
N ASP A 220 -6.55 15.16 -22.61
CA ASP A 220 -6.61 14.56 -21.27
C ASP A 220 -6.05 13.13 -21.26
N SER A 221 -6.30 12.34 -22.33
CA SER A 221 -5.71 11.03 -22.49
C SER A 221 -4.19 11.08 -22.67
N VAL A 222 -3.71 11.95 -23.54
CA VAL A 222 -2.27 12.12 -23.77
C VAL A 222 -1.59 12.61 -22.48
N GLN A 223 -2.18 13.55 -21.76
CA GLN A 223 -1.64 14.03 -20.50
C GLN A 223 -1.62 12.93 -19.44
N CYS A 224 -2.69 12.12 -19.32
CA CYS A 224 -2.74 11.00 -18.40
C CYS A 224 -1.65 9.96 -18.70
N LEU A 225 -1.47 9.59 -19.96
CA LEU A 225 -0.43 8.66 -20.38
C LEU A 225 0.99 9.23 -20.16
N THR A 226 1.22 10.49 -20.48
CA THR A 226 2.54 11.11 -20.30
C THR A 226 2.90 11.29 -18.83
N GLU A 227 1.97 11.78 -17.99
CA GLU A 227 2.24 11.92 -16.55
C GLU A 227 2.32 10.57 -15.84
N GLY A 228 1.45 9.61 -16.19
CA GLY A 228 1.52 8.24 -15.67
C GLY A 228 2.82 7.54 -16.05
N GLY A 229 3.21 7.62 -17.32
CA GLY A 229 4.48 7.08 -17.82
C GLY A 229 5.70 7.75 -17.18
N LEU A 230 5.68 9.08 -17.02
CA LEU A 230 6.75 9.83 -16.35
C LEU A 230 6.88 9.41 -14.88
N GLY A 231 5.76 9.31 -14.14
CA GLY A 231 5.78 8.89 -12.74
C GLY A 231 6.34 7.47 -12.58
N THR A 232 5.93 6.54 -13.45
CA THR A 232 6.47 5.18 -13.49
C THR A 232 7.96 5.16 -13.86
N ALA A 233 8.38 5.95 -14.85
CA ALA A 233 9.79 6.05 -15.24
C ALA A 233 10.68 6.62 -14.12
N MET A 234 10.19 7.61 -13.36
CA MET A 234 10.90 8.13 -12.19
C MET A 234 11.09 7.08 -11.10
N SER A 235 10.17 6.13 -10.95
CA SER A 235 10.29 5.04 -9.98
C SER A 235 11.21 3.90 -10.42
N ALA A 236 11.73 3.93 -11.66
CA ALA A 236 12.57 2.87 -12.24
C ALA A 236 13.82 2.59 -11.41
N VAL A 237 14.27 3.54 -10.60
CA VAL A 237 15.43 3.37 -9.68
C VAL A 237 15.24 2.19 -8.70
N LEU A 238 14.02 1.94 -8.24
CA LEU A 238 13.67 0.78 -7.42
C LEU A 238 12.89 -0.27 -8.23
N LEU A 239 11.97 0.18 -9.08
CA LEU A 239 11.07 -0.70 -9.82
C LEU A 239 11.82 -1.62 -10.78
N LEU A 240 12.79 -1.09 -11.54
CA LEU A 240 13.52 -1.89 -12.54
C LEU A 240 14.39 -2.99 -11.89
N PRO A 241 15.25 -2.70 -10.90
CA PRO A 241 15.98 -3.76 -10.20
C PRO A 241 15.06 -4.80 -9.52
N SER A 242 13.92 -4.36 -8.98
CA SER A 242 12.95 -5.26 -8.35
C SER A 242 12.32 -6.21 -9.35
N VAL A 243 11.89 -5.71 -10.50
CA VAL A 243 11.33 -6.53 -11.58
C VAL A 243 12.38 -7.50 -12.11
N MET A 244 13.63 -7.05 -12.33
CA MET A 244 14.72 -7.93 -12.77
C MET A 244 14.99 -9.04 -11.75
N PHE A 245 14.99 -8.72 -10.45
CA PHE A 245 15.16 -9.72 -9.39
C PHE A 245 14.02 -10.74 -9.36
N VAL A 246 12.79 -10.31 -9.50
CA VAL A 246 11.62 -11.20 -9.55
C VAL A 246 11.67 -12.10 -10.78
N LEU A 247 11.99 -11.55 -11.96
CA LEU A 247 12.07 -12.32 -13.20
C LEU A 247 13.24 -13.32 -13.22
N SER A 248 14.30 -13.07 -12.47
CA SER A 248 15.44 -13.99 -12.34
C SER A 248 15.17 -15.15 -11.37
N ASN A 249 14.03 -15.16 -10.69
CA ASN A 249 13.66 -16.23 -9.75
C ASN A 249 13.07 -17.43 -10.51
N PRO A 250 13.70 -18.63 -10.44
CA PRO A 250 13.22 -19.84 -11.14
C PRO A 250 11.77 -20.21 -10.82
N SER A 251 11.32 -20.00 -9.59
CA SER A 251 9.94 -20.26 -9.18
C SER A 251 8.92 -19.35 -9.87
N VAL A 252 9.33 -18.17 -10.30
CA VAL A 252 8.49 -17.24 -11.06
C VAL A 252 8.41 -17.67 -12.52
N GLU A 253 9.52 -18.11 -13.09
CA GLU A 253 9.57 -18.61 -14.46
C GLU A 253 8.66 -19.84 -14.64
N GLU A 254 8.70 -20.78 -13.69
CA GLU A 254 7.80 -21.94 -13.67
C GLU A 254 6.33 -21.52 -13.56
N LYS A 255 5.99 -20.55 -12.70
CA LYS A 255 4.63 -20.02 -12.57
C LYS A 255 4.18 -19.27 -13.82
N ILE A 256 5.03 -18.48 -14.44
CA ILE A 256 4.70 -17.77 -15.68
C ILE A 256 4.50 -18.74 -16.84
N SER A 257 5.32 -19.77 -16.96
CA SER A 257 5.14 -20.81 -17.98
C SER A 257 3.85 -21.62 -17.77
N GLY A 258 3.43 -21.81 -16.52
CA GLY A 258 2.15 -22.40 -16.13
C GLY A 258 0.95 -21.46 -16.27
N MET A 259 1.18 -20.14 -16.38
CA MET A 259 0.15 -19.11 -16.53
C MET A 259 -0.47 -19.01 -17.94
N GLY A 260 -0.28 -20.01 -18.81
CA GLY A 260 -1.12 -20.19 -20.01
C GLY A 260 -2.62 -20.32 -19.72
N ALA A 261 -2.99 -20.23 -18.45
CA ALA A 261 -4.36 -20.21 -17.96
C ALA A 261 -4.65 -18.97 -17.10
N LEU A 262 -4.61 -17.79 -17.68
CA LEU A 262 -5.40 -16.65 -17.16
C LEU A 262 -6.92 -16.90 -17.33
N VAL A 263 -7.30 -18.03 -17.89
CA VAL A 263 -8.69 -18.49 -17.96
C VAL A 263 -8.98 -19.24 -16.66
N PHE A 264 -9.40 -18.48 -15.65
CA PHE A 264 -10.00 -19.07 -14.46
C PHE A 264 -11.27 -19.82 -14.84
N ASP A 265 -11.51 -20.94 -14.19
CA ASP A 265 -12.79 -21.64 -14.27
C ASP A 265 -13.94 -20.67 -13.95
N GLY A 266 -15.05 -20.71 -14.69
CA GLY A 266 -16.15 -19.76 -14.54
C GLY A 266 -16.69 -19.65 -13.10
N VAL A 267 -16.55 -20.69 -12.30
CA VAL A 267 -16.88 -20.72 -10.86
C VAL A 267 -16.03 -19.70 -10.07
N LYS A 268 -14.76 -19.51 -10.42
CA LYS A 268 -13.88 -18.55 -9.72
C LYS A 268 -14.27 -17.10 -9.97
N TYR A 269 -14.73 -16.76 -11.18
CA TYR A 269 -15.23 -15.41 -11.46
C TYR A 269 -16.50 -15.10 -10.65
N LEU A 270 -17.40 -16.09 -10.52
CA LEU A 270 -18.59 -15.95 -9.68
C LEU A 270 -18.23 -15.80 -8.21
N GLN A 271 -17.22 -16.52 -7.72
CA GLN A 271 -16.72 -16.40 -6.35
C GLN A 271 -16.10 -15.02 -6.08
N ILE A 272 -15.35 -14.46 -7.05
CA ILE A 272 -14.81 -13.09 -6.94
C ILE A 272 -15.95 -12.07 -6.84
N LEU A 273 -16.97 -12.18 -7.71
CA LEU A 273 -18.13 -11.31 -7.65
C LEU A 273 -18.90 -11.48 -6.33
N ARG A 274 -19.07 -12.70 -5.85
CA ARG A 274 -19.74 -12.98 -4.57
C ARG A 274 -18.96 -12.37 -3.39
N ALA A 275 -17.62 -12.45 -3.41
CA ALA A 275 -16.76 -11.89 -2.37
C ALA A 275 -16.82 -10.35 -2.26
N LEU A 276 -17.29 -9.65 -3.31
CA LEU A 276 -17.51 -8.19 -3.26
C LEU A 276 -18.75 -7.82 -2.42
N PHE A 277 -19.73 -8.71 -2.28
CA PHE A 277 -21.01 -8.43 -1.64
C PHE A 277 -21.26 -9.21 -0.36
N PHE A 278 -20.61 -10.35 -0.19
CA PHE A 278 -20.84 -11.24 0.97
C PHE A 278 -19.50 -11.54 1.65
N PRO A 279 -19.48 -11.53 3.00
CA PRO A 279 -18.32 -12.04 3.73
C PRO A 279 -18.10 -13.51 3.36
N GLY A 280 -16.85 -13.90 3.17
CA GLY A 280 -16.50 -15.28 2.83
C GLY A 280 -16.94 -16.24 3.94
N GLU A 281 -17.82 -17.18 3.62
CA GLU A 281 -18.27 -18.22 4.55
C GLU A 281 -17.14 -19.17 4.97
N ASN A 282 -16.07 -19.24 4.17
CA ASN A 282 -14.81 -19.93 4.50
C ASN A 282 -13.64 -19.04 4.08
N MET A 283 -12.82 -18.63 5.01
CA MET A 283 -11.58 -17.88 4.73
C MET A 283 -10.68 -18.59 3.71
N SER A 284 -10.81 -19.91 3.54
CA SER A 284 -10.06 -20.70 2.57
C SER A 284 -10.38 -20.39 1.10
N TYR A 285 -11.51 -19.76 0.78
CA TYR A 285 -11.90 -19.50 -0.61
C TYR A 285 -11.86 -18.03 -1.03
N SER A 286 -12.07 -17.09 -0.11
CA SER A 286 -11.96 -15.65 -0.42
C SER A 286 -10.50 -15.18 -0.42
N SER A 287 -9.63 -15.92 0.20
CA SER A 287 -8.18 -15.72 0.23
C SER A 287 -7.42 -16.63 -0.74
N CYS A 288 -8.11 -17.36 -1.59
CA CYS A 288 -7.51 -18.31 -2.54
C CYS A 288 -6.51 -17.71 -3.53
N LEU A 289 -6.31 -16.41 -3.56
CA LEU A 289 -5.13 -15.82 -4.20
C LEU A 289 -3.90 -15.82 -3.26
N TYR A 290 -4.07 -16.06 -1.92
CA TYR A 290 -2.95 -15.94 -0.97
C TYR A 290 -2.93 -16.91 0.23
N TRP A 291 -4.02 -17.63 0.55
CA TRP A 291 -4.11 -18.40 1.81
C TRP A 291 -4.27 -19.92 1.65
N GLY A 292 -4.35 -20.42 0.43
CA GLY A 292 -4.65 -21.84 0.16
C GLY A 292 -3.60 -22.84 0.64
N GLU A 293 -2.38 -22.41 1.00
CA GLU A 293 -1.31 -23.32 1.42
C GLU A 293 -0.96 -23.22 2.91
N TRP A 294 -1.44 -22.19 3.65
CA TRP A 294 -1.03 -21.98 5.04
C TRP A 294 -1.91 -22.66 6.10
N SER A 295 -3.15 -22.99 5.76
CA SER A 295 -4.04 -23.72 6.67
C SER A 295 -3.66 -25.19 6.85
N SER A 296 -2.90 -25.77 5.92
CA SER A 296 -2.37 -27.14 6.07
C SER A 296 -1.09 -27.21 6.91
N CYS A 297 -0.33 -26.12 7.05
CA CYS A 297 0.88 -26.10 7.89
C CYS A 297 0.58 -25.90 9.39
N ALA A 298 -0.53 -25.27 9.75
CA ALA A 298 -0.90 -25.09 11.17
C ALA A 298 -1.34 -26.40 11.86
N ALA A 299 -1.66 -27.44 11.09
CA ALA A 299 -2.07 -28.75 11.61
C ALA A 299 -0.91 -29.68 12.00
N TYR A 300 0.34 -29.27 11.77
CA TYR A 300 1.54 -30.11 12.01
C TYR A 300 2.52 -29.53 13.03
N LEU A 301 2.10 -28.62 13.91
CA LEU A 301 2.90 -28.30 15.09
C LEU A 301 2.46 -29.19 16.25
N PRO A 302 3.30 -30.14 16.72
CA PRO A 302 3.02 -30.88 17.92
C PRO A 302 3.10 -29.95 19.13
N MET A 303 2.14 -30.11 20.06
CA MET A 303 2.13 -29.44 21.37
C MET A 303 3.38 -29.79 22.19
#